data_86a981f1d6ada5f3751caf7110839919
#
_entry.id   86a981f1d6ada5f3751caf7110839919
#
_cell.length_a   1.000
_cell.length_b   1.000
_cell.length_c   1.000
_cell.angle_alpha   90.00
_cell.angle_beta   90.00
_cell.angle_gamma   90.00
#
_symmetry.space_group_name_H-M   'P 1'
#
loop_
_entity.id
_entity.type
_entity.pdbx_description
1 polymer ?
#
loop_
_entity_poly.entity_id
_entity_poly.type
_entity_poly.pdbx_seq_one_letter_code
_entity_poly.pdbx_strand_id
1 'polypeptide(L)'
;MVKRRRAVLVTPAVDRRKADLAMRSTADEIVLDLEDGVAPERKDEARSLARELVSEYGHSRRIAIRINGENTRWADDDMGMCASVSSALDSVVLPKVESPEVIVRVADRCGTQIQALVETARGIREINRICTAGPALISLIIGYADLGADLGRPALPHGRDWHPIQDAVLVAGRSENVEVIDGPHLTIADDAGFRKAKEWTDLLGFDGTWVIHPGQLDSAREIYTPSPDEMDGARRVIDALDLGHERGQGAISLDGKMVDEALVVAARRILDKGDE
;
A
#
# COMPACT_ATOMS: atom_id res chain seq x y z
N MET A 1 13.27 0.66 12.19
CA MET A 1 13.07 1.20 10.82
C MET A 1 11.70 0.74 10.32
N VAL A 2 10.88 1.66 9.85
CA VAL A 2 9.59 1.31 9.24
C VAL A 2 9.91 0.70 7.88
N LYS A 3 9.68 -0.60 7.72
CA LYS A 3 9.85 -1.28 6.42
C LYS A 3 8.79 -0.75 5.47
N ARG A 4 9.18 -0.31 4.27
CA ARG A 4 8.31 0.32 3.29
C ARG A 4 7.55 -0.68 2.44
N ARG A 5 6.48 -0.22 1.77
CA ARG A 5 5.63 -1.01 0.86
C ARG A 5 5.73 -0.51 -0.58
N ARG A 6 6.95 -0.34 -1.11
CA ARG A 6 7.19 0.12 -2.49
C ARG A 6 6.60 -0.82 -3.53
N ALA A 7 6.86 -2.11 -3.36
CA ALA A 7 6.33 -3.17 -4.22
C ALA A 7 5.70 -4.29 -3.38
N VAL A 8 4.39 -4.39 -3.45
CA VAL A 8 3.58 -5.35 -2.69
C VAL A 8 3.07 -6.43 -3.64
N LEU A 9 3.51 -7.67 -3.48
CA LEU A 9 3.10 -8.77 -4.34
C LEU A 9 1.86 -9.47 -3.80
N VAL A 10 0.78 -9.46 -4.59
CA VAL A 10 -0.45 -10.19 -4.27
C VAL A 10 -0.42 -11.56 -4.91
N THR A 11 -0.70 -12.61 -4.14
CA THR A 11 -0.77 -14.00 -4.62
C THR A 11 -1.91 -14.77 -3.97
N PRO A 12 -2.75 -15.48 -4.75
CA PRO A 12 -3.78 -16.33 -4.19
C PRO A 12 -3.19 -17.46 -3.30
N ALA A 13 -3.73 -17.62 -2.11
CA ALA A 13 -3.27 -18.63 -1.15
C ALA A 13 -3.78 -20.04 -1.46
N VAL A 14 -3.76 -20.48 -2.73
CA VAL A 14 -4.25 -21.79 -3.18
C VAL A 14 -3.19 -22.63 -3.91
N ASP A 15 -2.00 -22.09 -4.09
CA ASP A 15 -0.89 -22.75 -4.78
C ASP A 15 0.38 -22.56 -3.97
N ARG A 16 0.75 -23.59 -3.21
CA ARG A 16 1.94 -23.59 -2.35
C ARG A 16 3.21 -23.21 -3.13
N ARG A 17 3.39 -23.72 -4.35
CA ARG A 17 4.57 -23.43 -5.16
C ARG A 17 4.66 -21.93 -5.52
N LYS A 18 3.54 -21.33 -5.93
CA LYS A 18 3.51 -19.89 -6.24
C LYS A 18 3.75 -19.04 -5.00
N ALA A 19 3.14 -19.44 -3.87
CA ALA A 19 3.35 -18.75 -2.61
C ALA A 19 4.81 -18.82 -2.14
N ASP A 20 5.46 -19.97 -2.22
CA ASP A 20 6.89 -20.12 -1.89
C ASP A 20 7.78 -19.25 -2.79
N LEU A 21 7.45 -19.13 -4.08
CA LEU A 21 8.16 -18.22 -4.98
C LEU A 21 7.94 -16.74 -4.59
N ALA A 22 6.72 -16.37 -4.18
CA ALA A 22 6.44 -15.03 -3.67
C ALA A 22 7.25 -14.74 -2.39
N MET A 23 7.33 -15.70 -1.45
CA MET A 23 8.11 -15.55 -0.22
C MET A 23 9.61 -15.34 -0.46
N ARG A 24 10.15 -15.86 -1.57
CA ARG A 24 11.56 -15.71 -1.98
C ARG A 24 11.81 -14.52 -2.91
N SER A 25 10.77 -13.79 -3.29
CA SER A 25 10.88 -12.66 -4.20
C SER A 25 11.48 -11.43 -3.53
N THR A 26 11.75 -10.40 -4.35
CA THR A 26 12.23 -9.07 -3.90
C THR A 26 11.09 -8.16 -3.41
N ALA A 27 9.85 -8.65 -3.29
CA ALA A 27 8.74 -7.87 -2.76
C ALA A 27 9.00 -7.36 -1.35
N ASP A 28 8.63 -6.11 -1.07
CA ASP A 28 8.72 -5.53 0.27
C ASP A 28 7.68 -6.15 1.21
N GLU A 29 6.52 -6.53 0.68
CA GLU A 29 5.44 -7.24 1.38
C GLU A 29 4.76 -8.25 0.45
N ILE A 30 4.28 -9.35 0.99
CA ILE A 30 3.47 -10.34 0.28
C ILE A 30 2.05 -10.30 0.85
N VAL A 31 1.05 -10.14 -0.02
CA VAL A 31 -0.36 -10.28 0.33
C VAL A 31 -0.83 -11.67 -0.09
N LEU A 32 -1.16 -12.51 0.88
CA LEU A 32 -1.83 -13.78 0.66
C LEU A 32 -3.33 -13.53 0.49
N ASP A 33 -3.83 -13.79 -0.70
CA ASP A 33 -5.22 -13.49 -1.02
C ASP A 33 -6.15 -14.67 -0.70
N LEU A 34 -7.21 -14.39 0.09
CA LEU A 34 -8.31 -15.32 0.36
C LEU A 34 -9.60 -14.89 -0.34
N GLU A 35 -9.61 -13.72 -1.00
CA GLU A 35 -10.80 -13.14 -1.61
C GLU A 35 -10.94 -13.57 -3.08
N ASP A 36 -10.98 -12.62 -3.99
CA ASP A 36 -11.37 -12.82 -5.41
C ASP A 36 -10.43 -13.75 -6.19
N GLY A 37 -9.16 -13.85 -5.79
CA GLY A 37 -8.22 -14.80 -6.36
C GLY A 37 -8.46 -16.26 -5.98
N VAL A 38 -9.46 -16.54 -5.14
CA VAL A 38 -9.76 -17.87 -4.61
C VAL A 38 -11.20 -18.26 -4.89
N ALA A 39 -11.41 -19.39 -5.59
CA ALA A 39 -12.74 -19.93 -5.83
C ALA A 39 -13.48 -20.26 -4.51
N PRO A 40 -14.82 -20.11 -4.46
CA PRO A 40 -15.62 -20.35 -3.25
C PRO A 40 -15.37 -21.71 -2.58
N GLU A 41 -15.17 -22.76 -3.38
CA GLU A 41 -14.97 -24.14 -2.92
C GLU A 41 -13.58 -24.37 -2.33
N ARG A 42 -12.63 -23.44 -2.56
CA ARG A 42 -11.24 -23.54 -2.11
C ARG A 42 -10.88 -22.60 -0.95
N LYS A 43 -11.86 -21.88 -0.40
CA LYS A 43 -11.61 -20.90 0.68
C LYS A 43 -10.99 -21.54 1.93
N ASP A 44 -11.43 -22.75 2.31
CA ASP A 44 -10.89 -23.48 3.47
C ASP A 44 -9.45 -23.95 3.24
N GLU A 45 -9.16 -24.43 2.03
CA GLU A 45 -7.80 -24.78 1.60
C GLU A 45 -6.88 -23.55 1.64
N ALA A 46 -7.36 -22.43 1.12
CA ALA A 46 -6.61 -21.17 1.10
C ALA A 46 -6.29 -20.66 2.52
N ARG A 47 -7.27 -20.71 3.46
CA ARG A 47 -7.03 -20.38 4.87
C ARG A 47 -5.97 -21.27 5.51
N SER A 48 -6.04 -22.59 5.24
CA SER A 48 -5.08 -23.53 5.79
C SER A 48 -3.66 -23.23 5.30
N LEU A 49 -3.51 -23.01 3.98
CA LEU A 49 -2.22 -22.67 3.38
C LEU A 49 -1.71 -21.30 3.87
N ALA A 50 -2.57 -20.29 3.97
CA ALA A 50 -2.17 -18.97 4.49
C ALA A 50 -1.64 -19.07 5.93
N ARG A 51 -2.31 -19.82 6.80
CA ARG A 51 -1.84 -20.09 8.18
C ARG A 51 -0.47 -20.73 8.20
N GLU A 52 -0.24 -21.77 7.38
CA GLU A 52 1.06 -22.45 7.27
C GLU A 52 2.15 -21.49 6.84
N LEU A 53 1.90 -20.70 5.79
CA LEU A 53 2.87 -19.73 5.25
C LEU A 53 3.22 -18.64 6.25
N VAL A 54 2.24 -18.07 6.97
CA VAL A 54 2.51 -17.07 8.01
C VAL A 54 3.33 -17.70 9.14
N SER A 55 3.02 -18.93 9.57
CA SER A 55 3.78 -19.62 10.62
C SER A 55 5.22 -19.91 10.19
N GLU A 56 5.44 -20.22 8.91
CA GLU A 56 6.77 -20.55 8.37
C GLU A 56 7.62 -19.31 8.07
N TYR A 57 7.04 -18.27 7.50
CA TYR A 57 7.78 -17.13 6.95
C TYR A 57 7.56 -15.80 7.69
N GLY A 58 6.53 -15.66 8.52
CA GLY A 58 6.10 -14.38 9.08
C GLY A 58 7.14 -13.67 9.95
N HIS A 59 8.08 -14.41 10.56
CA HIS A 59 9.17 -13.81 11.32
C HIS A 59 10.32 -13.27 10.46
N SER A 60 10.39 -13.66 9.18
CA SER A 60 11.45 -13.28 8.23
C SER A 60 10.93 -12.44 7.07
N ARG A 61 9.64 -12.48 6.81
CA ARG A 61 8.97 -11.78 5.71
C ARG A 61 7.80 -10.96 6.24
N ARG A 62 7.56 -9.82 5.60
CA ARG A 62 6.35 -9.05 5.82
C ARG A 62 5.22 -9.72 5.05
N ILE A 63 4.22 -10.20 5.76
CA ILE A 63 3.07 -10.91 5.19
C ILE A 63 1.79 -10.23 5.67
N ALA A 64 0.95 -9.84 4.72
CA ALA A 64 -0.44 -9.48 4.96
C ALA A 64 -1.39 -10.56 4.42
N ILE A 65 -2.61 -10.62 4.92
CA ILE A 65 -3.66 -11.50 4.41
C ILE A 65 -4.83 -10.65 3.96
N ARG A 66 -5.22 -10.75 2.67
CA ARG A 66 -6.48 -10.18 2.21
C ARG A 66 -7.60 -11.17 2.54
N ILE A 67 -8.43 -10.81 3.51
CA ILE A 67 -9.59 -11.58 3.94
C ILE A 67 -10.79 -11.37 3.02
N ASN A 68 -11.79 -12.22 3.12
CA ASN A 68 -13.08 -11.98 2.46
C ASN A 68 -13.83 -10.83 3.13
N GLY A 69 -14.63 -10.10 2.35
CA GLY A 69 -15.39 -8.96 2.85
C GLY A 69 -16.28 -9.33 4.04
N GLU A 70 -16.45 -8.39 4.96
CA GLU A 70 -17.14 -8.57 6.26
C GLU A 70 -18.54 -9.21 6.16
N ASN A 71 -19.27 -8.89 5.08
CA ASN A 71 -20.63 -9.39 4.87
C ASN A 71 -20.70 -10.78 4.20
N THR A 72 -19.57 -11.44 4.04
CA THR A 72 -19.52 -12.77 3.45
C THR A 72 -19.54 -13.87 4.50
N ARG A 73 -20.00 -15.06 4.12
CA ARG A 73 -20.02 -16.23 5.02
C ARG A 73 -18.63 -16.69 5.47
N TRP A 74 -17.55 -16.21 4.84
CA TRP A 74 -16.16 -16.63 5.12
C TRP A 74 -15.42 -15.68 6.08
N ALA A 75 -15.97 -14.48 6.31
CA ALA A 75 -15.30 -13.43 7.06
C ALA A 75 -14.91 -13.83 8.48
N ASP A 76 -15.82 -14.51 9.20
CA ASP A 76 -15.58 -14.92 10.58
C ASP A 76 -14.44 -15.94 10.70
N ASP A 77 -14.39 -16.92 9.79
CA ASP A 77 -13.35 -17.93 9.75
C ASP A 77 -11.99 -17.34 9.35
N ASP A 78 -11.98 -16.37 8.41
CA ASP A 78 -10.79 -15.67 8.00
C ASP A 78 -10.20 -14.85 9.15
N MET A 79 -11.04 -14.06 9.84
CA MET A 79 -10.62 -13.28 11.01
C MET A 79 -10.11 -14.17 12.16
N GLY A 80 -10.80 -15.30 12.42
CA GLY A 80 -10.36 -16.27 13.41
C GLY A 80 -9.00 -16.89 13.07
N MET A 81 -8.75 -17.17 11.80
CA MET A 81 -7.46 -17.67 11.33
C MET A 81 -6.38 -16.59 11.50
N CYS A 82 -6.63 -15.32 11.08
CA CYS A 82 -5.68 -14.23 11.27
C CYS A 82 -5.33 -14.02 12.75
N ALA A 83 -6.32 -14.06 13.65
CA ALA A 83 -6.08 -13.97 15.09
C ALA A 83 -5.15 -15.09 15.61
N SER A 84 -5.27 -16.30 15.07
CA SER A 84 -4.45 -17.45 15.47
C SER A 84 -2.97 -17.33 15.11
N VAL A 85 -2.61 -16.45 14.16
CA VAL A 85 -1.24 -16.19 13.67
C VAL A 85 -0.80 -14.74 13.84
N SER A 86 -1.54 -13.94 14.60
CA SER A 86 -1.33 -12.48 14.71
C SER A 86 0.08 -12.08 15.15
N SER A 87 0.77 -12.91 15.93
CA SER A 87 2.16 -12.64 16.38
C SER A 87 3.21 -12.69 15.25
N ALA A 88 2.88 -13.32 14.11
CA ALA A 88 3.75 -13.46 12.94
C ALA A 88 3.14 -12.79 11.69
N LEU A 89 1.91 -12.28 11.77
CA LEU A 89 1.21 -11.59 10.71
C LEU A 89 1.45 -10.08 10.82
N ASP A 90 1.91 -9.45 9.73
CA ASP A 90 2.16 -8.01 9.74
C ASP A 90 0.83 -7.21 9.78
N SER A 91 -0.13 -7.58 8.95
CA SER A 91 -1.41 -6.87 8.87
C SER A 91 -2.49 -7.69 8.14
N VAL A 92 -3.71 -7.20 8.18
CA VAL A 92 -4.83 -7.71 7.39
C VAL A 92 -5.24 -6.68 6.35
N VAL A 93 -5.42 -7.10 5.10
CA VAL A 93 -6.06 -6.29 4.06
C VAL A 93 -7.56 -6.54 4.10
N LEU A 94 -8.30 -5.49 4.38
CA LEU A 94 -9.76 -5.52 4.43
C LEU A 94 -10.34 -4.96 3.12
N PRO A 95 -11.06 -5.77 2.31
CA PRO A 95 -11.68 -5.29 1.09
C PRO A 95 -12.95 -4.48 1.34
N LYS A 96 -13.32 -3.66 0.37
CA LYS A 96 -14.60 -2.93 0.31
C LYS A 96 -14.89 -2.10 1.56
N VAL A 97 -13.85 -1.43 2.07
CA VAL A 97 -13.97 -0.59 3.27
C VAL A 97 -14.82 0.64 3.00
N GLU A 98 -15.83 0.87 3.84
CA GLU A 98 -16.79 1.96 3.71
C GLU A 98 -16.97 2.79 5.00
N SER A 99 -16.33 2.40 6.11
CA SER A 99 -16.40 3.14 7.37
C SER A 99 -15.20 2.86 8.29
N PRO A 100 -14.87 3.76 9.23
CA PRO A 100 -13.79 3.53 10.20
C PRO A 100 -14.16 2.46 11.23
N GLU A 101 -15.44 2.29 11.55
CA GLU A 101 -15.91 1.35 12.56
C GLU A 101 -15.61 -0.10 12.18
N VAL A 102 -15.69 -0.44 10.87
CA VAL A 102 -15.35 -1.77 10.40
C VAL A 102 -13.86 -2.05 10.56
N ILE A 103 -13.00 -1.05 10.30
CA ILE A 103 -11.55 -1.18 10.46
C ILE A 103 -11.20 -1.52 11.93
N VAL A 104 -11.70 -0.73 12.86
CA VAL A 104 -11.46 -0.93 14.30
C VAL A 104 -11.95 -2.32 14.74
N ARG A 105 -13.16 -2.71 14.38
CA ARG A 105 -13.73 -4.01 14.74
C ARG A 105 -12.92 -5.18 14.20
N VAL A 106 -12.47 -5.11 12.93
CA VAL A 106 -11.68 -6.18 12.31
C VAL A 106 -10.27 -6.22 12.91
N ALA A 107 -9.66 -5.06 13.18
CA ALA A 107 -8.35 -4.97 13.84
C ALA A 107 -8.38 -5.64 15.23
N ASP A 108 -9.39 -5.30 16.04
CA ASP A 108 -9.57 -5.88 17.38
C ASP A 108 -9.74 -7.40 17.30
N ARG A 109 -10.53 -7.88 16.33
CA ARG A 109 -10.82 -9.31 16.18
C ARG A 109 -9.62 -10.10 15.65
N CYS A 110 -8.84 -9.54 14.75
CA CYS A 110 -7.63 -10.18 14.19
C CYS A 110 -6.40 -10.02 15.09
N GLY A 111 -6.41 -9.05 16.01
CA GLY A 111 -5.27 -8.73 16.86
C GLY A 111 -4.11 -8.11 16.08
N THR A 112 -4.38 -7.43 14.95
CA THR A 112 -3.37 -6.79 14.10
C THR A 112 -3.94 -5.58 13.35
N GLN A 113 -3.08 -4.78 12.75
CA GLN A 113 -3.45 -3.58 12.01
C GLN A 113 -4.07 -3.90 10.64
N ILE A 114 -4.76 -2.91 10.07
CA ILE A 114 -5.52 -3.04 8.83
C ILE A 114 -4.92 -2.17 7.73
N GLN A 115 -4.84 -2.74 6.54
CA GLN A 115 -4.72 -2.04 5.27
C GLN A 115 -6.11 -1.98 4.64
N ALA A 116 -6.64 -0.80 4.40
CA ALA A 116 -8.00 -0.63 3.86
C ALA A 116 -7.97 -0.61 2.33
N LEU A 117 -8.58 -1.59 1.68
CA LEU A 117 -8.78 -1.59 0.25
C LEU A 117 -10.05 -0.83 -0.08
N VAL A 118 -9.88 0.35 -0.71
CA VAL A 118 -10.97 1.27 -1.06
C VAL A 118 -11.33 1.04 -2.51
N GLU A 119 -12.46 0.42 -2.75
CA GLU A 119 -12.83 -0.11 -4.06
C GLU A 119 -14.34 -0.02 -4.34
N THR A 120 -15.04 0.83 -3.59
CA THR A 120 -16.45 1.17 -3.82
C THR A 120 -16.65 2.68 -3.91
N ALA A 121 -17.66 3.12 -4.65
CA ALA A 121 -18.04 4.54 -4.73
C ALA A 121 -18.35 5.12 -3.35
N ARG A 122 -18.97 4.31 -2.46
CA ARG A 122 -19.24 4.70 -1.09
C ARG A 122 -17.94 4.84 -0.27
N GLY A 123 -16.99 3.92 -0.43
CA GLY A 123 -15.67 4.01 0.22
C GLY A 123 -14.93 5.28 -0.17
N ILE A 124 -14.95 5.65 -1.46
CA ILE A 124 -14.35 6.91 -1.93
C ILE A 124 -15.09 8.12 -1.33
N ARG A 125 -16.41 8.10 -1.28
CA ARG A 125 -17.18 9.20 -0.66
C ARG A 125 -16.88 9.37 0.83
N GLU A 126 -16.64 8.28 1.55
CA GLU A 126 -16.37 8.27 2.99
C GLU A 126 -14.86 8.30 3.33
N ILE A 127 -13.99 8.50 2.35
CA ILE A 127 -12.52 8.32 2.51
C ILE A 127 -11.93 9.12 3.68
N ASN A 128 -12.36 10.38 3.86
CA ASN A 128 -11.89 11.20 4.98
C ASN A 128 -12.30 10.63 6.34
N ARG A 129 -13.50 10.04 6.45
CA ARG A 129 -13.94 9.36 7.67
C ARG A 129 -13.19 8.06 7.91
N ILE A 130 -12.95 7.28 6.84
CA ILE A 130 -12.20 6.02 6.91
C ILE A 130 -10.83 6.26 7.56
N CYS A 131 -10.14 7.34 7.21
CA CYS A 131 -8.85 7.68 7.77
C CYS A 131 -8.87 8.00 9.28
N THR A 132 -10.04 8.32 9.86
CA THR A 132 -10.17 8.54 11.31
C THR A 132 -10.18 7.26 12.15
N ALA A 133 -9.97 6.08 11.58
CA ALA A 133 -9.86 4.81 12.31
C ALA A 133 -8.65 4.74 13.26
N GLY A 134 -7.78 5.76 13.23
CA GLY A 134 -6.63 5.89 14.14
C GLY A 134 -5.58 4.80 13.92
N PRO A 135 -4.90 4.33 14.98
CA PRO A 135 -3.75 3.43 14.85
C PRO A 135 -4.09 2.04 14.31
N ALA A 136 -5.36 1.70 14.20
CA ALA A 136 -5.80 0.46 13.56
C ALA A 136 -5.56 0.47 12.04
N LEU A 137 -5.57 1.64 11.40
CA LEU A 137 -5.37 1.81 9.96
C LEU A 137 -3.91 2.19 9.67
N ILE A 138 -3.22 1.40 8.86
CA ILE A 138 -1.82 1.66 8.48
C ILE A 138 -1.65 2.05 7.02
N SER A 139 -2.53 1.61 6.13
CA SER A 139 -2.47 2.04 4.73
C SER A 139 -3.84 2.03 4.05
N LEU A 140 -3.95 2.85 3.00
CA LEU A 140 -5.03 2.84 2.03
C LEU A 140 -4.53 2.23 0.73
N ILE A 141 -5.37 1.43 0.07
CA ILE A 141 -5.07 0.83 -1.23
C ILE A 141 -6.26 1.09 -2.16
N ILE A 142 -6.01 1.45 -3.42
CA ILE A 142 -7.10 1.64 -4.38
C ILE A 142 -7.35 0.35 -5.16
N GLY A 143 -8.57 -0.18 -5.10
CA GLY A 143 -8.98 -1.36 -5.87
C GLY A 143 -9.66 -0.98 -7.19
N TYR A 144 -8.89 -0.72 -8.24
CA TYR A 144 -9.40 -0.18 -9.50
C TYR A 144 -10.41 -1.06 -10.23
N ALA A 145 -10.32 -2.39 -10.12
CA ALA A 145 -11.21 -3.31 -10.80
C ALA A 145 -12.64 -3.20 -10.27
N ASP A 146 -12.81 -3.39 -8.96
CA ASP A 146 -14.11 -3.31 -8.29
C ASP A 146 -14.67 -1.89 -8.32
N LEU A 147 -13.83 -0.89 -8.05
CA LEU A 147 -14.22 0.52 -8.11
C LEU A 147 -14.67 0.91 -9.53
N GLY A 148 -13.98 0.42 -10.56
CA GLY A 148 -14.38 0.64 -11.95
C GLY A 148 -15.73 0.04 -12.25
N ALA A 149 -15.99 -1.19 -11.80
CA ALA A 149 -17.27 -1.84 -11.96
C ALA A 149 -18.38 -1.09 -11.21
N ASP A 150 -18.16 -0.66 -9.98
CA ASP A 150 -19.13 0.09 -9.17
C ASP A 150 -19.45 1.47 -9.76
N LEU A 151 -18.46 2.14 -10.36
CA LEU A 151 -18.64 3.42 -11.06
C LEU A 151 -19.16 3.30 -12.49
N GLY A 152 -19.33 2.08 -13.03
CA GLY A 152 -19.67 1.86 -14.43
C GLY A 152 -18.59 2.30 -15.42
N ARG A 153 -17.32 2.32 -14.99
CA ARG A 153 -16.18 2.66 -15.84
C ARG A 153 -15.64 1.41 -16.52
N PRO A 154 -15.16 1.50 -17.77
CA PRO A 154 -14.42 0.40 -18.38
C PRO A 154 -13.20 0.08 -17.52
N ALA A 155 -12.82 -1.20 -17.45
CA ALA A 155 -11.56 -1.62 -16.84
C ALA A 155 -10.38 -1.13 -17.70
N LEU A 156 -10.07 0.15 -17.60
CA LEU A 156 -8.94 0.78 -18.28
C LEU A 156 -7.70 0.68 -17.40
N PRO A 157 -6.52 0.48 -18.01
CA PRO A 157 -5.28 0.74 -17.31
C PRO A 157 -5.27 2.20 -16.84
N HIS A 158 -4.62 2.44 -15.72
CA HIS A 158 -4.52 3.74 -15.05
C HIS A 158 -4.31 4.89 -16.03
N GLY A 159 -5.11 5.93 -15.92
CA GLY A 159 -5.05 7.11 -16.74
C GLY A 159 -5.55 8.34 -16.01
N ARG A 160 -5.57 9.49 -16.68
CA ARG A 160 -6.02 10.77 -16.12
C ARG A 160 -7.44 10.70 -15.54
N ASP A 161 -8.25 9.73 -15.98
CA ASP A 161 -9.62 9.57 -15.49
C ASP A 161 -9.71 9.11 -14.03
N TRP A 162 -8.63 8.56 -13.48
CA TRP A 162 -8.52 8.16 -12.09
C TRP A 162 -7.92 9.23 -11.17
N HIS A 163 -7.29 10.27 -11.73
CA HIS A 163 -6.61 11.32 -10.99
C HIS A 163 -7.45 11.95 -9.87
N PRO A 164 -8.71 12.35 -10.08
CA PRO A 164 -9.51 12.92 -8.99
C PRO A 164 -9.73 11.96 -7.80
N ILE A 165 -9.78 10.66 -8.06
CA ILE A 165 -9.91 9.64 -7.01
C ILE A 165 -8.57 9.40 -6.33
N GLN A 166 -7.49 9.31 -7.11
CA GLN A 166 -6.13 9.19 -6.61
C GLN A 166 -5.78 10.34 -5.66
N ASP A 167 -6.06 11.57 -6.05
CA ASP A 167 -5.86 12.75 -5.20
C ASP A 167 -6.71 12.71 -3.94
N ALA A 168 -7.99 12.35 -4.04
CA ALA A 168 -8.87 12.28 -2.86
C ALA A 168 -8.34 11.28 -1.83
N VAL A 169 -7.90 10.10 -2.27
CA VAL A 169 -7.34 9.06 -1.39
C VAL A 169 -6.00 9.51 -0.81
N LEU A 170 -5.13 10.12 -1.64
CA LEU A 170 -3.83 10.61 -1.19
C LEU A 170 -3.97 11.69 -0.13
N VAL A 171 -4.80 12.71 -0.38
CA VAL A 171 -5.03 13.81 0.57
C VAL A 171 -5.61 13.28 1.89
N ALA A 172 -6.58 12.38 1.83
CA ALA A 172 -7.16 11.77 3.03
C ALA A 172 -6.11 10.98 3.84
N GLY A 173 -5.30 10.14 3.19
CA GLY A 173 -4.24 9.39 3.87
C GLY A 173 -3.18 10.31 4.47
N ARG A 174 -2.75 11.34 3.74
CA ARG A 174 -1.72 12.29 4.21
C ARG A 174 -2.17 13.13 5.40
N SER A 175 -3.48 13.47 5.50
CA SER A 175 -4.01 14.23 6.63
C SER A 175 -3.89 13.49 7.97
N GLU A 176 -3.87 12.16 7.93
CA GLU A 176 -3.81 11.29 9.10
C GLU A 176 -2.51 10.48 9.21
N ASN A 177 -1.50 10.79 8.37
CA ASN A 177 -0.22 10.06 8.28
C ASN A 177 -0.37 8.56 7.96
N VAL A 178 -1.38 8.21 7.17
CA VAL A 178 -1.62 6.86 6.67
C VAL A 178 -0.89 6.68 5.35
N GLU A 179 -0.19 5.55 5.17
CA GLU A 179 0.43 5.16 3.90
C GLU A 179 -0.61 5.04 2.79
N VAL A 180 -0.26 5.45 1.56
CA VAL A 180 -1.16 5.33 0.41
C VAL A 180 -0.48 4.53 -0.69
N ILE A 181 -1.04 3.37 -0.98
CA ILE A 181 -0.52 2.40 -1.91
C ILE A 181 -1.39 2.38 -3.16
N ASP A 182 -0.76 2.50 -4.32
CA ASP A 182 -1.47 2.38 -5.59
C ASP A 182 -1.95 0.95 -5.83
N GLY A 183 -3.10 0.79 -6.46
CA GLY A 183 -3.65 -0.51 -6.83
C GLY A 183 -2.88 -1.19 -7.96
N PRO A 184 -3.17 -2.47 -8.25
CA PRO A 184 -2.46 -3.20 -9.28
C PRO A 184 -2.78 -2.67 -10.68
N HIS A 185 -1.79 -2.71 -11.56
CA HIS A 185 -2.02 -2.62 -13.00
C HIS A 185 -2.61 -3.94 -13.48
N LEU A 186 -3.70 -3.88 -14.27
CA LEU A 186 -4.46 -5.08 -14.61
C LEU A 186 -3.78 -6.00 -15.64
N THR A 187 -2.73 -5.55 -16.33
CA THR A 187 -1.89 -6.42 -17.14
C THR A 187 -0.78 -7.03 -16.30
N ILE A 188 -0.38 -8.26 -16.62
CA ILE A 188 0.69 -8.97 -15.92
C ILE A 188 2.10 -8.62 -16.43
N ALA A 189 2.18 -7.95 -17.57
CA ALA A 189 3.44 -7.58 -18.18
C ALA A 189 4.07 -6.37 -17.49
N ASP A 190 5.40 -6.36 -17.37
CA ASP A 190 6.18 -5.15 -17.11
C ASP A 190 6.41 -4.44 -18.44
N ASP A 191 5.40 -3.71 -18.90
CA ASP A 191 5.42 -2.97 -20.15
C ASP A 191 5.43 -1.46 -19.95
N ALA A 192 5.51 -0.71 -21.03
CA ALA A 192 5.50 0.75 -20.98
C ALA A 192 4.21 1.33 -20.36
N GLY A 193 3.09 0.62 -20.45
CA GLY A 193 1.82 1.01 -19.82
C GLY A 193 1.88 0.90 -18.31
N PHE A 194 2.44 -0.22 -17.81
CA PHE A 194 2.69 -0.43 -16.39
C PHE A 194 3.63 0.67 -15.83
N ARG A 195 4.81 0.84 -16.43
CA ARG A 195 5.81 1.82 -15.97
C ARG A 195 5.22 3.23 -15.93
N LYS A 196 4.60 3.68 -17.02
CA LYS A 196 3.98 5.02 -17.09
C LYS A 196 2.91 5.23 -16.01
N ALA A 197 2.11 4.20 -15.72
CA ALA A 197 1.09 4.29 -14.68
C ALA A 197 1.71 4.43 -13.29
N LYS A 198 2.81 3.70 -13.01
CA LYS A 198 3.48 3.74 -11.70
C LYS A 198 4.32 4.99 -11.51
N GLU A 199 5.02 5.47 -12.53
CA GLU A 199 5.70 6.77 -12.55
C GLU A 199 4.71 7.92 -12.26
N TRP A 200 3.50 7.83 -12.80
CA TRP A 200 2.45 8.81 -12.53
C TRP A 200 2.04 8.83 -11.06
N THR A 201 1.80 7.67 -10.44
CA THR A 201 1.36 7.62 -9.05
C THR A 201 2.50 7.89 -8.06
N ASP A 202 3.75 7.58 -8.39
CA ASP A 202 4.90 8.05 -7.63
C ASP A 202 5.03 9.58 -7.70
N LEU A 203 4.88 10.17 -8.89
CA LEU A 203 4.87 11.64 -9.07
C LEU A 203 3.76 12.32 -8.26
N LEU A 204 2.58 11.70 -8.13
CA LEU A 204 1.51 12.19 -7.25
C LEU A 204 1.88 12.11 -5.76
N GLY A 205 2.81 11.25 -5.39
CA GLY A 205 3.27 11.07 -4.02
C GLY A 205 2.79 9.80 -3.32
N PHE A 206 2.37 8.78 -4.05
CA PHE A 206 2.07 7.46 -3.45
C PHE A 206 3.33 6.82 -2.88
N ASP A 207 3.16 5.95 -1.88
CA ASP A 207 4.28 5.32 -1.17
C ASP A 207 4.76 4.03 -1.84
N GLY A 208 3.91 3.42 -2.68
CA GLY A 208 4.21 2.19 -3.39
C GLY A 208 3.01 1.69 -4.19
N THR A 209 3.08 0.45 -4.64
CA THR A 209 2.04 -0.16 -5.48
C THR A 209 1.86 -1.65 -5.23
N TRP A 210 0.65 -2.14 -5.44
CA TRP A 210 0.39 -3.56 -5.62
C TRP A 210 0.86 -4.02 -6.98
N VAL A 211 1.44 -5.21 -7.03
CA VAL A 211 1.76 -5.96 -8.26
C VAL A 211 1.14 -7.35 -8.18
N ILE A 212 0.70 -7.86 -9.33
CA ILE A 212 0.02 -9.16 -9.45
C ILE A 212 0.89 -10.23 -10.13
N HIS A 213 2.11 -9.84 -10.53
CA HIS A 213 3.06 -10.75 -11.14
C HIS A 213 4.50 -10.43 -10.68
N PRO A 214 5.32 -11.44 -10.35
CA PRO A 214 6.70 -11.21 -9.90
C PRO A 214 7.57 -10.40 -10.89
N GLY A 215 7.32 -10.51 -12.19
CA GLY A 215 8.03 -9.75 -13.22
C GLY A 215 7.83 -8.23 -13.18
N GLN A 216 6.89 -7.73 -12.37
CA GLN A 216 6.64 -6.29 -12.17
C GLN A 216 7.41 -5.73 -10.96
N LEU A 217 8.03 -6.59 -10.13
CA LEU A 217 8.62 -6.18 -8.85
C LEU A 217 9.79 -5.23 -9.00
N ASP A 218 10.72 -5.55 -9.90
CA ASP A 218 11.94 -4.76 -10.02
C ASP A 218 11.63 -3.34 -10.50
N SER A 219 10.74 -3.20 -11.49
CA SER A 219 10.29 -1.89 -11.98
C SER A 219 9.48 -1.12 -10.93
N ALA A 220 8.61 -1.79 -10.18
CA ALA A 220 7.88 -1.15 -9.10
C ALA A 220 8.84 -0.61 -8.02
N ARG A 221 9.81 -1.41 -7.60
CA ARG A 221 10.81 -0.97 -6.61
C ARG A 221 11.68 0.16 -7.13
N GLU A 222 12.13 0.08 -8.38
CA GLU A 222 12.90 1.15 -9.04
C GLU A 222 12.14 2.48 -9.01
N ILE A 223 10.87 2.48 -9.43
CA ILE A 223 10.04 3.69 -9.54
C ILE A 223 9.77 4.32 -8.17
N TYR A 224 9.42 3.54 -7.16
CA TYR A 224 9.09 4.05 -5.82
C TYR A 224 10.30 4.18 -4.89
N THR A 225 11.52 4.02 -5.38
CA THR A 225 12.75 4.27 -4.61
C THR A 225 13.42 5.53 -5.15
N PRO A 226 13.63 6.57 -4.33
CA PRO A 226 14.33 7.76 -4.75
C PRO A 226 15.74 7.42 -5.25
N SER A 227 16.15 8.06 -6.33
CA SER A 227 17.50 7.94 -6.86
C SER A 227 18.55 8.52 -5.89
N PRO A 228 19.81 8.12 -5.98
CA PRO A 228 20.90 8.73 -5.20
C PRO A 228 20.97 10.24 -5.37
N ASP A 229 20.74 10.76 -6.58
CA ASP A 229 20.77 12.20 -6.87
C ASP A 229 19.63 12.95 -6.18
N GLU A 230 18.41 12.36 -6.10
CA GLU A 230 17.28 12.92 -5.37
C GLU A 230 17.56 12.92 -3.87
N MET A 231 18.13 11.85 -3.34
CA MET A 231 18.50 11.77 -1.92
C MET A 231 19.59 12.78 -1.56
N ASP A 232 20.61 12.95 -2.38
CA ASP A 232 21.66 13.94 -2.17
C ASP A 232 21.11 15.37 -2.30
N GLY A 233 20.21 15.60 -3.25
CA GLY A 233 19.48 16.87 -3.34
C GLY A 233 18.66 17.17 -2.09
N ALA A 234 17.98 16.17 -1.55
CA ALA A 234 17.20 16.31 -0.33
C ALA A 234 18.08 16.63 0.90
N ARG A 235 19.23 15.97 1.07
CA ARG A 235 20.20 16.28 2.13
C ARG A 235 20.69 17.71 2.02
N ARG A 236 21.08 18.14 0.81
CA ARG A 236 21.54 19.52 0.56
C ARG A 236 20.49 20.58 0.93
N VAL A 237 19.22 20.31 0.67
CA VAL A 237 18.11 21.22 1.05
C VAL A 237 18.01 21.37 2.57
N ILE A 238 18.09 20.26 3.30
CA ILE A 238 18.04 20.25 4.78
C ILE A 238 19.25 20.99 5.36
N ASP A 239 20.46 20.60 4.97
CA ASP A 239 21.70 21.20 5.46
C ASP A 239 21.76 22.71 5.20
N ALA A 240 21.30 23.14 4.02
CA ALA A 240 21.31 24.56 3.66
C ALA A 240 20.35 25.39 4.52
N LEU A 241 19.14 24.88 4.81
CA LEU A 241 18.21 25.61 5.68
C LEU A 241 18.68 25.62 7.13
N ASP A 242 19.26 24.55 7.64
CA ASP A 242 19.84 24.49 9.00
C ASP A 242 20.95 25.57 9.17
N LEU A 243 21.85 25.68 8.19
CA LEU A 243 22.85 26.77 8.15
C LEU A 243 22.21 28.18 8.04
N GLY A 244 21.07 28.29 7.35
CA GLY A 244 20.28 29.53 7.31
C GLY A 244 19.71 29.91 8.67
N HIS A 245 19.16 28.94 9.39
CA HIS A 245 18.61 29.14 10.74
C HIS A 245 19.69 29.60 11.74
N GLU A 246 20.91 29.05 11.68
CA GLU A 246 22.05 29.50 12.49
C GLU A 246 22.38 30.99 12.26
N ARG A 247 22.05 31.53 11.07
CA ARG A 247 22.23 32.94 10.71
C ARG A 247 20.97 33.78 10.90
N GLY A 248 19.94 33.23 11.55
CA GLY A 248 18.66 33.91 11.79
C GLY A 248 17.77 34.09 10.55
N GLN A 249 17.98 33.30 9.49
CA GLN A 249 17.20 33.34 8.25
C GLN A 249 16.16 32.22 8.24
N GLY A 250 14.88 32.54 8.03
CA GLY A 250 13.78 31.55 7.91
C GLY A 250 13.59 31.01 6.50
N ALA A 251 14.22 31.63 5.51
CA ALA A 251 14.28 31.18 4.11
C ALA A 251 15.62 31.57 3.50
N ILE A 252 16.12 30.74 2.61
CA ILE A 252 17.43 30.94 1.95
C ILE A 252 17.32 30.74 0.45
N SER A 253 18.40 31.02 -0.30
CA SER A 253 18.50 30.63 -1.70
C SER A 253 19.51 29.48 -1.86
N LEU A 254 19.09 28.39 -2.49
CA LEU A 254 19.94 27.27 -2.88
C LEU A 254 19.77 27.01 -4.38
N ASP A 255 20.85 27.07 -5.16
CA ASP A 255 20.85 26.89 -6.61
C ASP A 255 19.81 27.76 -7.35
N GLY A 256 19.62 29.01 -6.87
CA GLY A 256 18.67 29.97 -7.46
C GLY A 256 17.20 29.71 -7.11
N LYS A 257 16.90 28.76 -6.24
CA LYS A 257 15.55 28.45 -5.73
C LYS A 257 15.43 28.88 -4.27
N MET A 258 14.25 29.36 -3.88
CA MET A 258 13.95 29.63 -2.47
C MET A 258 13.77 28.31 -1.74
N VAL A 259 14.40 28.16 -0.58
CA VAL A 259 14.28 27.02 0.34
C VAL A 259 13.75 27.52 1.67
N ASP A 260 12.69 26.92 2.14
CA ASP A 260 12.05 27.14 3.43
C ASP A 260 11.66 25.80 4.09
N GLU A 261 10.98 25.85 5.23
CA GLU A 261 10.57 24.66 5.98
C GLU A 261 9.67 23.71 5.17
N ALA A 262 8.85 24.23 4.24
CA ALA A 262 7.98 23.39 3.41
C ALA A 262 8.81 22.47 2.49
N LEU A 263 9.92 22.97 1.94
CA LEU A 263 10.83 22.17 1.13
C LEU A 263 11.64 21.17 1.96
N VAL A 264 11.97 21.50 3.21
CA VAL A 264 12.62 20.55 4.14
C VAL A 264 11.68 19.41 4.49
N VAL A 265 10.39 19.66 4.70
CA VAL A 265 9.39 18.59 4.90
C VAL A 265 9.34 17.65 3.69
N ALA A 266 9.36 18.18 2.47
CA ALA A 266 9.42 17.38 1.25
C ALA A 266 10.74 16.60 1.13
N ALA A 267 11.88 17.23 1.45
CA ALA A 267 13.20 16.60 1.43
C ALA A 267 13.28 15.42 2.43
N ARG A 268 12.77 15.59 3.65
CA ARG A 268 12.71 14.51 4.63
C ARG A 268 11.90 13.32 4.14
N ARG A 269 10.78 13.55 3.44
CA ARG A 269 9.99 12.45 2.83
C ARG A 269 10.78 11.69 1.77
N ILE A 270 11.60 12.37 0.96
CA ILE A 270 12.48 11.71 -0.02
C ILE A 270 13.48 10.81 0.71
N LEU A 271 14.17 11.35 1.74
CA LEU A 271 15.11 10.56 2.52
C LEU A 271 14.42 9.39 3.20
N ASP A 272 13.27 9.68 3.79
CA ASP A 272 12.45 8.65 4.38
C ASP A 272 12.04 7.55 3.39
N LYS A 273 11.77 7.80 2.13
CA LYS A 273 11.56 6.79 1.08
C LYS A 273 12.83 6.05 0.67
N GLY A 274 14.01 6.61 0.82
CA GLY A 274 15.28 6.05 0.40
C GLY A 274 16.01 5.21 1.45
N ASP A 275 15.71 5.39 2.74
CA ASP A 275 16.35 4.63 3.83
C ASP A 275 15.84 3.18 3.84
N GLU A 276 16.73 2.18 3.71
CA GLU A 276 16.45 0.74 3.74
C GLU A 276 16.14 0.21 5.16
#